data_1c3dd28def4bf6f12c1b6f6466e05946
#
_entry.id   1c3dd28def4bf6f12c1b6f6466e05946
#
_cell.length_a   1.000
_cell.length_b   1.000
_cell.length_c   1.000
_cell.angle_alpha   90.00
_cell.angle_beta   90.00
_cell.angle_gamma   90.00
#
_symmetry.space_group_name_H-M   'P 1'
#
loop_
_entity.id
_entity.type
_entity.pdbx_description
1 polymer ?
#
loop_
_entity_poly.entity_id
_entity_poly.type
_entity_poly.pdbx_seq_one_letter_code
_entity_poly.pdbx_strand_id
1 'polypeptide(L)'
;MRTDRTRWGWMLVALGLSACAASPPARTVPRTDHAPFLRVAQVTRHLRAYMTAHYRPAQLPRGVRTALARAGGASVPFHRLVVTRQFVRHDRARGTSTTARVTDTFIPIGHGYLQDRERVSINTLPVALNLNLSYLGLLSLEHQHLRERSGFVRAPQRLQQLSGLTPGIAHPQPGHHYHMTLRWLGRRTEETCIARRHERPASRLLAGLPGRALTLRCTIERGGIVRSRNRMVYLSAYRIFLILGRDTTSFTVRGRIERITAG
;
A
#
# COMPACT_ATOMS: atom_id res chain seq x y z
N MET A 1 -2.52 11.46 41.24
CA MET A 1 -2.43 10.43 40.15
C MET A 1 -3.32 10.83 39.01
N ARG A 2 -2.78 11.50 38.00
CA ARG A 2 -3.49 11.87 36.77
C ARG A 2 -3.08 10.89 35.66
N THR A 3 -4.01 10.05 35.22
CA THR A 3 -3.81 9.10 34.14
C THR A 3 -3.93 9.85 32.83
N ASP A 4 -2.79 10.13 32.24
CA ASP A 4 -2.67 10.72 30.91
C ASP A 4 -3.02 9.65 29.85
N ARG A 5 -4.23 9.72 29.30
CA ARG A 5 -4.67 8.86 28.18
C ARG A 5 -4.08 9.38 26.89
N THR A 6 -2.85 8.98 26.59
CA THR A 6 -2.18 9.28 25.32
C THR A 6 -2.92 8.64 24.17
N ARG A 7 -3.47 9.50 23.31
CA ARG A 7 -4.08 9.18 22.02
C ARG A 7 -3.05 8.57 21.07
N TRP A 8 -3.12 7.27 20.89
CA TRP A 8 -2.27 6.54 19.94
C TRP A 8 -2.88 6.62 18.55
N GLY A 9 -2.39 7.57 17.75
CA GLY A 9 -2.69 7.66 16.32
C GLY A 9 -1.69 6.83 15.53
N TRP A 10 -2.09 5.63 15.11
CA TRP A 10 -1.31 4.81 14.21
C TRP A 10 -1.52 5.28 12.77
N MET A 11 -0.53 5.95 12.23
CA MET A 11 -0.38 6.15 10.80
C MET A 11 0.59 5.11 10.25
N LEU A 12 0.09 3.93 9.94
CA LEU A 12 0.66 3.12 8.88
C LEU A 12 -0.01 3.60 7.60
N VAL A 13 0.75 4.37 6.80
CA VAL A 13 0.32 4.90 5.51
C VAL A 13 -0.82 5.94 5.57
N ALA A 14 -0.51 7.11 6.04
CA ALA A 14 -1.03 8.36 5.48
C ALA A 14 -0.15 9.49 5.99
N LEU A 15 0.66 10.06 5.13
CA LEU A 15 1.38 11.29 5.37
C LEU A 15 0.39 12.44 5.48
N GLY A 16 0.02 12.78 6.70
CA GLY A 16 -0.67 14.02 7.03
C GLY A 16 0.28 14.91 7.81
N LEU A 17 1.03 15.76 7.14
CA LEU A 17 1.72 16.89 7.76
C LEU A 17 0.74 18.06 7.81
N SER A 18 0.33 18.43 9.01
CA SER A 18 -0.27 19.74 9.27
C SER A 18 0.87 20.77 9.24
N ALA A 19 1.02 21.47 8.13
CA ALA A 19 1.69 22.76 8.09
C ALA A 19 0.58 23.80 8.10
N CYS A 20 0.56 24.66 9.12
CA CYS A 20 -0.21 25.91 9.11
C CYS A 20 0.32 26.77 7.98
N ALA A 21 -0.47 26.94 6.93
CA ALA A 21 -0.31 27.94 5.92
C ALA A 21 -1.69 28.45 5.54
N ALA A 22 -1.81 29.78 5.49
CA ALA A 22 -3.00 30.56 5.23
C ALA A 22 -3.87 29.98 4.12
N SER A 23 -5.17 29.91 4.38
CA SER A 23 -6.20 29.42 3.45
C SER A 23 -6.34 30.40 2.28
N PRO A 24 -6.14 29.95 1.03
CA PRO A 24 -6.68 30.69 -0.12
C PRO A 24 -8.21 30.54 -0.16
N PRO A 25 -8.94 31.50 -0.77
CA PRO A 25 -10.39 31.52 -0.76
C PRO A 25 -10.97 30.26 -1.38
N ALA A 26 -11.99 29.75 -0.74
CA ALA A 26 -12.75 28.56 -1.14
C ALA A 26 -13.28 28.69 -2.57
N ARG A 27 -12.64 27.98 -3.51
CA ARG A 27 -13.30 27.65 -4.78
C ARG A 27 -14.43 26.69 -4.45
N THR A 28 -15.65 27.12 -4.65
CA THR A 28 -16.85 26.30 -4.62
C THR A 28 -16.69 25.14 -5.61
N VAL A 29 -16.36 23.99 -5.10
CA VAL A 29 -16.42 22.72 -5.86
C VAL A 29 -17.91 22.40 -6.00
N PRO A 30 -18.43 22.10 -7.21
CA PRO A 30 -19.81 21.68 -7.37
C PRO A 30 -20.09 20.49 -6.47
N ARG A 31 -21.08 20.62 -5.64
CA ARG A 31 -21.60 19.58 -4.76
C ARG A 31 -22.36 18.58 -5.63
N THR A 32 -21.65 17.58 -6.16
CA THR A 32 -22.28 16.46 -6.85
C THR A 32 -22.35 15.28 -5.90
N ASP A 33 -23.58 14.83 -5.75
CA ASP A 33 -24.04 13.57 -5.20
C ASP A 33 -23.93 13.38 -3.68
N HIS A 34 -25.09 13.50 -3.04
CA HIS A 34 -25.39 12.96 -1.72
C HIS A 34 -25.34 11.42 -1.76
N ALA A 35 -24.14 10.84 -1.94
CA ALA A 35 -23.95 9.45 -1.59
C ALA A 35 -24.22 9.35 -0.07
N PRO A 36 -25.12 8.47 0.39
CA PRO A 36 -25.39 8.32 1.81
C PRO A 36 -24.06 8.03 2.50
N PHE A 37 -23.80 8.73 3.62
CA PHE A 37 -22.59 8.53 4.42
C PHE A 37 -22.55 7.07 4.89
N LEU A 38 -21.78 6.24 4.21
CA LEU A 38 -21.61 4.83 4.57
C LEU A 38 -20.88 4.75 5.92
N ARG A 39 -21.42 3.95 6.82
CA ARG A 39 -20.73 3.63 8.08
C ARG A 39 -19.70 2.54 7.84
N VAL A 40 -18.60 2.58 8.58
CA VAL A 40 -17.55 1.53 8.53
C VAL A 40 -18.15 0.15 8.75
N ALA A 41 -19.09 0.00 9.69
CA ALA A 41 -19.80 -1.26 9.94
C ALA A 41 -20.58 -1.80 8.73
N GLN A 42 -21.15 -0.93 7.90
CA GLN A 42 -21.83 -1.33 6.66
C GLN A 42 -20.85 -1.83 5.61
N VAL A 43 -19.72 -1.10 5.43
CA VAL A 43 -18.66 -1.51 4.51
C VAL A 43 -18.08 -2.86 4.93
N THR A 44 -17.76 -3.04 6.21
CA THR A 44 -17.18 -4.30 6.70
C THR A 44 -18.14 -5.48 6.58
N ARG A 45 -19.45 -5.26 6.78
CA ARG A 45 -20.47 -6.30 6.61
C ARG A 45 -20.62 -6.73 5.14
N HIS A 46 -20.51 -5.81 4.19
CA HIS A 46 -20.68 -6.05 2.76
C HIS A 46 -19.38 -5.83 1.97
N LEU A 47 -18.24 -6.17 2.59
CA LEU A 47 -16.91 -5.82 2.11
C LEU A 47 -16.63 -6.26 0.67
N ARG A 48 -17.04 -7.48 0.30
CA ARG A 48 -16.85 -7.97 -1.08
C ARG A 48 -17.61 -7.12 -2.09
N ALA A 49 -18.88 -6.84 -1.85
CA ALA A 49 -19.70 -6.02 -2.73
C ALA A 49 -19.13 -4.60 -2.82
N TYR A 50 -18.72 -4.03 -1.70
CA TYR A 50 -18.09 -2.72 -1.64
C TYR A 50 -16.81 -2.65 -2.49
N MET A 51 -15.90 -3.63 -2.32
CA MET A 51 -14.67 -3.71 -3.12
C MET A 51 -14.98 -3.86 -4.61
N THR A 52 -15.93 -4.73 -4.96
CA THR A 52 -16.35 -4.91 -6.37
C THR A 52 -16.96 -3.63 -6.95
N ALA A 53 -17.67 -2.84 -6.18
CA ALA A 53 -18.28 -1.59 -6.66
C ALA A 53 -17.25 -0.45 -6.81
N HIS A 54 -16.31 -0.31 -5.88
CA HIS A 54 -15.48 0.89 -5.74
C HIS A 54 -14.02 0.71 -6.18
N TYR A 55 -13.48 -0.51 -6.23
CA TYR A 55 -12.08 -0.77 -6.56
C TYR A 55 -11.95 -1.46 -7.92
N ARG A 56 -12.27 -0.72 -8.99
CA ARG A 56 -12.25 -1.21 -10.37
C ARG A 56 -11.21 -0.47 -11.20
N PRO A 57 -10.43 -1.17 -12.03
CA PRO A 57 -9.50 -0.50 -12.94
C PRO A 57 -10.17 0.52 -13.87
N ALA A 58 -11.43 0.28 -14.25
CA ALA A 58 -12.20 1.19 -15.10
C ALA A 58 -12.41 2.60 -14.49
N GLN A 59 -12.36 2.72 -13.17
CA GLN A 59 -12.50 4.00 -12.45
C GLN A 59 -11.20 4.81 -12.41
N LEU A 60 -10.05 4.20 -12.75
CA LEU A 60 -8.78 4.88 -12.85
C LEU A 60 -8.74 5.79 -14.09
N PRO A 61 -8.03 6.92 -14.03
CA PRO A 61 -7.79 7.77 -15.20
C PRO A 61 -7.20 6.96 -16.37
N ARG A 62 -7.62 7.28 -17.59
CA ARG A 62 -7.15 6.59 -18.80
C ARG A 62 -5.63 6.55 -18.89
N GLY A 63 -4.95 7.67 -18.57
CA GLY A 63 -3.48 7.75 -18.61
C GLY A 63 -2.81 6.77 -17.65
N VAL A 64 -3.36 6.55 -16.45
CA VAL A 64 -2.88 5.56 -15.49
C VAL A 64 -3.02 4.15 -16.06
N ARG A 65 -4.19 3.80 -16.59
CA ARG A 65 -4.45 2.48 -17.20
C ARG A 65 -3.52 2.20 -18.38
N THR A 66 -3.32 3.19 -19.26
CA THR A 66 -2.41 3.08 -20.40
C THR A 66 -0.96 2.88 -19.97
N ALA A 67 -0.49 3.62 -18.95
CA ALA A 67 0.86 3.46 -18.43
C ALA A 67 1.10 2.06 -17.86
N LEU A 68 0.12 1.51 -17.11
CA LEU A 68 0.21 0.16 -16.55
C LEU A 68 0.14 -0.93 -17.64
N ALA A 69 -0.68 -0.75 -18.66
CA ALA A 69 -0.74 -1.68 -19.79
C ALA A 69 0.59 -1.78 -20.53
N ARG A 70 1.30 -0.64 -20.71
CA ARG A 70 2.65 -0.61 -21.31
C ARG A 70 3.74 -1.23 -20.42
N ALA A 71 3.54 -1.24 -19.11
CA ALA A 71 4.48 -1.88 -18.18
C ALA A 71 4.47 -3.41 -18.25
N GLY A 72 3.55 -3.99 -19.05
CA GLY A 72 3.40 -5.43 -19.22
C GLY A 72 2.41 -6.00 -18.19
N GLY A 73 1.13 -6.05 -18.57
CA GLY A 73 0.10 -6.65 -17.71
C GLY A 73 0.43 -8.11 -17.42
N ALA A 74 0.75 -8.41 -16.16
CA ALA A 74 1.06 -9.75 -15.71
C ALA A 74 -0.19 -10.43 -15.17
N SER A 75 -0.42 -11.69 -15.55
CA SER A 75 -1.33 -12.56 -14.81
C SER A 75 -0.61 -13.03 -13.54
N VAL A 76 -1.32 -13.15 -12.43
CA VAL A 76 -0.80 -13.78 -11.21
C VAL A 76 -1.33 -15.21 -11.12
N PRO A 77 -0.55 -16.17 -10.60
CA PRO A 77 -0.90 -17.59 -10.59
C PRO A 77 -1.71 -18.01 -9.34
N PHE A 78 -2.63 -17.17 -8.90
CA PHE A 78 -3.52 -17.48 -7.78
C PHE A 78 -4.88 -16.81 -7.97
N HIS A 79 -5.92 -17.39 -7.37
CA HIS A 79 -7.26 -16.77 -7.29
C HIS A 79 -7.43 -15.93 -6.02
N ARG A 80 -6.72 -16.30 -4.98
CA ARG A 80 -6.65 -15.59 -3.72
C ARG A 80 -5.30 -15.84 -3.06
N LEU A 81 -4.65 -14.81 -2.57
CA LEU A 81 -3.43 -14.92 -1.79
C LEU A 81 -3.61 -14.23 -0.44
N VAL A 82 -3.35 -14.94 0.64
CA VAL A 82 -3.36 -14.40 2.00
C VAL A 82 -1.93 -14.40 2.51
N VAL A 83 -1.44 -13.23 2.91
CA VAL A 83 -0.10 -13.03 3.45
C VAL A 83 -0.20 -12.45 4.85
N THR A 84 0.34 -13.15 5.83
CA THR A 84 0.46 -12.63 7.20
C THR A 84 1.90 -12.22 7.44
N ARG A 85 2.08 -10.99 7.90
CA ARG A 85 3.38 -10.37 8.19
C ARG A 85 3.37 -9.82 9.61
N GLN A 86 4.50 -9.94 10.29
CA GLN A 86 4.74 -9.24 11.55
C GLN A 86 5.64 -8.04 11.27
N PHE A 87 5.29 -6.89 11.80
CA PHE A 87 6.07 -5.67 11.73
C PHE A 87 6.46 -5.18 13.11
N VAL A 88 7.70 -4.78 13.26
CA VAL A 88 8.18 -4.02 14.42
C VAL A 88 8.44 -2.60 13.95
N ARG A 89 7.73 -1.64 14.51
CA ARG A 89 7.95 -0.21 14.33
C ARG A 89 8.75 0.31 15.51
N HIS A 90 9.85 0.98 15.21
CA HIS A 90 10.64 1.73 16.16
C HIS A 90 10.44 3.24 15.94
N ASP A 91 9.90 3.95 16.91
CA ASP A 91 9.75 5.40 16.92
C ASP A 91 11.04 6.04 17.40
N ARG A 92 11.69 6.84 16.54
CA ARG A 92 13.02 7.41 16.81
C ARG A 92 12.97 8.50 17.89
N ALA A 93 11.91 9.29 17.92
CA ALA A 93 11.78 10.39 18.89
C ALA A 93 11.50 9.87 20.30
N ARG A 94 10.77 8.76 20.41
CA ARG A 94 10.34 8.18 21.70
C ARG A 94 11.22 7.03 22.16
N GLY A 95 12.08 6.48 21.31
CA GLY A 95 12.87 5.27 21.59
C GLY A 95 12.03 4.01 21.82
N THR A 96 10.73 4.03 21.48
CA THR A 96 9.80 2.94 21.74
C THR A 96 9.59 2.06 20.53
N SER A 97 9.33 0.78 20.77
CA SER A 97 8.98 -0.17 19.71
C SER A 97 7.57 -0.71 19.91
N THR A 98 6.89 -0.96 18.78
CA THR A 98 5.57 -1.58 18.81
C THR A 98 5.50 -2.63 17.71
N THR A 99 4.90 -3.77 18.06
CA THR A 99 4.70 -4.89 17.14
C THR A 99 3.26 -4.88 16.63
N ALA A 100 3.11 -5.00 15.32
CA ALA A 100 1.83 -5.16 14.66
C ALA A 100 1.85 -6.42 13.78
N ARG A 101 0.71 -7.10 13.70
CA ARG A 101 0.46 -8.15 12.71
C ARG A 101 -0.40 -7.57 11.60
N VAL A 102 0.01 -7.80 10.36
CA VAL A 102 -0.68 -7.34 9.16
C VAL A 102 -1.06 -8.57 8.34
N THR A 103 -2.34 -8.67 8.00
CA THR A 103 -2.84 -9.73 7.11
C THR A 103 -3.40 -9.08 5.86
N ASP A 104 -2.74 -9.34 4.74
CA ASP A 104 -3.19 -8.92 3.42
C ASP A 104 -3.97 -10.06 2.76
N THR A 105 -5.03 -9.70 2.07
CA THR A 105 -5.76 -10.60 1.18
C THR A 105 -5.81 -9.99 -0.19
N PHE A 106 -5.09 -10.58 -1.13
CA PHE A 106 -5.05 -10.17 -2.53
C PHE A 106 -6.00 -11.01 -3.35
N ILE A 107 -6.87 -10.35 -4.13
CA ILE A 107 -7.82 -10.98 -5.06
C ILE A 107 -7.53 -10.41 -6.44
N PRO A 108 -7.06 -11.23 -7.39
CA PRO A 108 -6.81 -10.78 -8.76
C PRO A 108 -8.10 -10.41 -9.47
N ILE A 109 -8.03 -9.33 -10.24
CA ILE A 109 -9.12 -8.87 -11.11
C ILE A 109 -8.65 -8.65 -12.55
N GLY A 110 -7.54 -9.29 -12.92
CA GLY A 110 -6.95 -9.30 -14.26
C GLY A 110 -5.84 -8.26 -14.47
N HIS A 111 -4.96 -8.53 -15.44
CA HIS A 111 -3.89 -7.62 -15.90
C HIS A 111 -2.97 -7.06 -14.80
N GLY A 112 -2.69 -7.83 -13.76
CA GLY A 112 -1.86 -7.40 -12.63
C GLY A 112 -2.59 -6.53 -11.60
N TYR A 113 -3.86 -6.22 -11.80
CA TYR A 113 -4.66 -5.51 -10.81
C TYR A 113 -5.10 -6.47 -9.70
N LEU A 114 -4.94 -6.01 -8.46
CA LEU A 114 -5.31 -6.76 -7.27
C LEU A 114 -6.22 -5.88 -6.40
N GLN A 115 -7.36 -6.42 -5.98
CA GLN A 115 -8.07 -5.90 -4.82
C GLN A 115 -7.36 -6.40 -3.58
N ASP A 116 -6.89 -5.49 -2.75
CA ASP A 116 -6.10 -5.78 -1.56
C ASP A 116 -6.82 -5.29 -0.31
N ARG A 117 -6.93 -6.17 0.67
CA ARG A 117 -7.48 -5.91 2.00
C ARG A 117 -6.40 -6.14 3.02
N GLU A 118 -5.91 -5.07 3.59
CA GLU A 118 -4.90 -5.12 4.63
C GLU A 118 -5.55 -4.91 6.00
N ARG A 119 -5.55 -5.94 6.84
CA ARG A 119 -5.98 -5.84 8.24
C ARG A 119 -4.77 -5.70 9.14
N VAL A 120 -4.77 -4.64 9.95
CA VAL A 120 -3.72 -4.37 10.93
C VAL A 120 -4.23 -4.69 12.33
N SER A 121 -3.47 -5.47 13.09
CA SER A 121 -3.78 -5.83 14.48
C SER A 121 -2.57 -5.55 15.38
N ILE A 122 -2.84 -5.09 16.60
CA ILE A 122 -1.85 -4.87 17.65
C ILE A 122 -2.34 -5.65 18.87
N ASN A 123 -1.48 -6.49 19.44
CA ASN A 123 -1.85 -7.36 20.56
C ASN A 123 -3.17 -8.13 20.27
N THR A 124 -3.29 -8.69 19.08
CA THR A 124 -4.47 -9.40 18.55
C THR A 124 -5.70 -8.53 18.29
N LEU A 125 -5.75 -7.30 18.79
CA LEU A 125 -6.88 -6.39 18.57
C LEU A 125 -6.77 -5.76 17.17
N PRO A 126 -7.81 -5.83 16.34
CA PRO A 126 -7.84 -5.16 15.06
C PRO A 126 -7.91 -3.64 15.30
N VAL A 127 -7.05 -2.89 14.60
CA VAL A 127 -6.95 -1.43 14.76
C VAL A 127 -7.25 -0.68 13.47
N ALA A 128 -7.08 -1.32 12.32
CA ALA A 128 -7.35 -0.73 11.02
C ALA A 128 -7.63 -1.79 9.96
N LEU A 129 -8.44 -1.39 8.98
CA LEU A 129 -8.64 -2.08 7.71
C LEU A 129 -8.33 -1.10 6.58
N ASN A 130 -7.34 -1.42 5.78
CA ASN A 130 -7.00 -0.68 4.58
C ASN A 130 -7.55 -1.43 3.36
N LEU A 131 -8.21 -0.71 2.47
CA LEU A 131 -8.72 -1.23 1.21
C LEU A 131 -7.93 -0.58 0.09
N ASN A 132 -7.42 -1.39 -0.84
CA ASN A 132 -6.61 -0.92 -1.94
C ASN A 132 -7.04 -1.57 -3.26
N LEU A 133 -6.90 -0.82 -4.34
CA LEU A 133 -6.63 -1.34 -5.67
C LEU A 133 -5.15 -1.18 -5.91
N SER A 134 -4.43 -2.26 -6.15
CA SER A 134 -3.00 -2.23 -6.38
C SER A 134 -2.62 -2.87 -7.71
N TYR A 135 -1.43 -2.51 -8.22
CA TYR A 135 -0.82 -3.20 -9.35
C TYR A 135 0.30 -4.09 -8.81
N LEU A 136 0.10 -5.40 -8.85
CA LEU A 136 1.01 -6.45 -8.37
C LEU A 136 1.46 -6.27 -6.90
N GLY A 137 0.71 -5.55 -6.06
CA GLY A 137 1.14 -5.18 -4.71
C GLY A 137 2.27 -4.15 -4.64
N LEU A 138 2.78 -3.68 -5.80
CA LEU A 138 3.83 -2.68 -5.91
C LEU A 138 3.28 -1.26 -5.79
N LEU A 139 2.29 -0.94 -6.61
CA LEU A 139 1.69 0.39 -6.70
C LEU A 139 0.30 0.37 -6.11
N SER A 140 0.06 1.22 -5.13
CA SER A 140 -1.30 1.55 -4.72
C SER A 140 -1.90 2.48 -5.78
N LEU A 141 -3.04 2.11 -6.35
CA LEU A 141 -3.73 2.86 -7.40
C LEU A 141 -4.96 3.58 -6.85
N GLU A 142 -5.58 2.97 -5.85
CA GLU A 142 -6.68 3.51 -5.08
C GLU A 142 -6.57 2.99 -3.66
N HIS A 143 -6.79 3.85 -2.67
CA HIS A 143 -6.72 3.41 -1.28
C HIS A 143 -7.74 4.12 -0.39
N GLN A 144 -8.11 3.42 0.68
CA GLN A 144 -8.99 3.91 1.71
C GLN A 144 -8.60 3.31 3.04
N HIS A 145 -8.55 4.15 4.06
CA HIS A 145 -8.24 3.73 5.42
C HIS A 145 -9.51 3.76 6.26
N LEU A 146 -9.92 2.59 6.75
CA LEU A 146 -11.06 2.42 7.63
C LEU A 146 -10.55 2.20 9.05
N ARG A 147 -10.85 3.15 9.94
CA ARG A 147 -10.61 2.98 11.38
C ARG A 147 -11.85 2.38 12.00
N GLU A 148 -11.73 1.33 12.78
CA GLU A 148 -12.88 0.64 13.40
C GLU A 148 -13.76 1.55 14.25
N ARG A 149 -13.21 2.64 14.76
CA ARG A 149 -13.91 3.60 15.63
C ARG A 149 -14.39 4.86 14.91
N SER A 150 -14.16 5.01 13.61
CA SER A 150 -14.70 6.15 12.85
C SER A 150 -16.09 5.80 12.33
N GLY A 151 -17.08 6.60 12.68
CA GLY A 151 -18.47 6.32 12.28
C GLY A 151 -18.71 6.33 10.77
N PHE A 152 -17.95 7.10 9.99
CA PHE A 152 -18.15 7.33 8.56
C PHE A 152 -16.95 7.00 7.71
N VAL A 153 -17.23 6.54 6.51
CA VAL A 153 -16.26 6.18 5.48
C VAL A 153 -15.99 7.39 4.59
N ARG A 154 -14.72 7.75 4.43
CA ARG A 154 -14.31 8.75 3.43
C ARG A 154 -14.22 8.10 2.06
N ALA A 155 -14.44 8.88 1.00
CA ALA A 155 -14.24 8.37 -0.37
C ALA A 155 -12.80 7.82 -0.56
N PRO A 156 -12.65 6.75 -1.36
CA PRO A 156 -11.34 6.25 -1.72
C PRO A 156 -10.50 7.32 -2.42
N GLN A 157 -9.22 7.39 -2.09
CA GLN A 157 -8.27 8.27 -2.79
C GLN A 157 -7.72 7.52 -4.01
N ARG A 158 -7.73 8.17 -5.18
CA ARG A 158 -7.27 7.59 -6.44
C ARG A 158 -6.02 8.25 -6.96
N LEU A 159 -5.14 7.44 -7.55
CA LEU A 159 -4.00 7.92 -8.31
C LEU A 159 -4.51 8.68 -9.55
N GLN A 160 -4.11 9.94 -9.68
CA GLN A 160 -4.58 10.82 -10.75
C GLN A 160 -3.71 10.72 -12.00
N GLN A 161 -2.41 10.49 -11.82
CA GLN A 161 -1.46 10.39 -12.91
C GLN A 161 -0.32 9.44 -12.56
N LEU A 162 0.10 8.66 -13.54
CA LEU A 162 1.28 7.81 -13.51
C LEU A 162 2.10 8.10 -14.77
N SER A 163 3.37 8.44 -14.61
CA SER A 163 4.29 8.70 -15.70
C SER A 163 5.68 8.19 -15.39
N GLY A 164 6.53 8.06 -16.40
CA GLY A 164 7.91 7.59 -16.24
C GLY A 164 8.03 6.15 -15.68
N LEU A 165 6.97 5.36 -15.77
CA LEU A 165 7.01 3.97 -15.30
C LEU A 165 7.96 3.17 -16.17
N THR A 166 9.04 2.69 -15.58
CA THR A 166 10.05 1.87 -16.28
C THR A 166 9.42 0.56 -16.76
N PRO A 167 9.57 0.21 -18.04
CA PRO A 167 9.12 -1.07 -18.57
C PRO A 167 9.75 -2.26 -17.82
N GLY A 168 9.05 -3.40 -17.80
CA GLY A 168 9.53 -4.63 -17.17
C GLY A 168 9.42 -4.69 -15.65
N ILE A 169 8.89 -3.65 -14.98
CA ILE A 169 8.72 -3.67 -13.52
C ILE A 169 7.78 -4.79 -13.05
N ALA A 170 6.89 -5.27 -13.91
CA ALA A 170 6.02 -6.41 -13.61
C ALA A 170 6.80 -7.73 -13.40
N HIS A 171 7.99 -7.81 -13.99
CA HIS A 171 8.93 -8.93 -13.89
C HIS A 171 10.35 -8.40 -13.61
N PRO A 172 10.58 -7.91 -12.37
CA PRO A 172 11.80 -7.19 -12.07
C PRO A 172 13.04 -8.09 -12.24
N GLN A 173 14.07 -7.51 -12.85
CA GLN A 173 15.33 -8.20 -13.10
C GLN A 173 16.39 -7.79 -12.06
N PRO A 174 17.26 -8.71 -11.65
CA PRO A 174 18.39 -8.41 -10.76
C PRO A 174 19.26 -7.26 -11.30
N GLY A 175 19.62 -6.33 -10.42
CA GLY A 175 20.49 -5.19 -10.74
C GLY A 175 19.81 -4.03 -11.46
N HIS A 176 18.56 -4.17 -11.91
CA HIS A 176 17.85 -3.13 -12.64
C HIS A 176 17.34 -2.02 -11.72
N HIS A 177 17.17 -0.84 -12.33
CA HIS A 177 16.60 0.35 -11.71
C HIS A 177 15.24 0.61 -12.32
N TYR A 178 14.27 0.92 -11.48
CA TYR A 178 12.90 1.23 -11.87
C TYR A 178 12.55 2.60 -11.34
N HIS A 179 11.94 3.42 -12.19
CA HIS A 179 11.49 4.77 -11.84
C HIS A 179 10.02 4.92 -12.18
N MET A 180 9.33 5.72 -11.36
CA MET A 180 7.94 6.12 -11.59
C MET A 180 7.62 7.43 -10.93
N THR A 181 6.75 8.21 -11.55
CA THR A 181 6.19 9.44 -11.00
C THR A 181 4.69 9.26 -10.77
N LEU A 182 4.26 9.50 -9.55
CA LEU A 182 2.89 9.33 -9.07
C LEU A 182 2.31 10.70 -8.71
N ARG A 183 1.04 10.97 -9.07
CA ARG A 183 0.34 12.18 -8.66
C ARG A 183 -0.96 11.82 -7.92
N TRP A 184 -1.01 12.22 -6.65
CA TRP A 184 -2.13 12.04 -5.74
C TRP A 184 -2.65 13.38 -5.27
N LEU A 185 -3.94 13.68 -5.44
CA LEU A 185 -4.56 14.93 -4.94
C LEU A 185 -3.69 16.17 -5.20
N GLY A 186 -3.14 16.29 -6.42
CA GLY A 186 -2.26 17.39 -6.82
C GLY A 186 -0.82 17.27 -6.32
N ARG A 187 -0.46 16.27 -5.51
CA ARG A 187 0.88 16.06 -4.99
C ARG A 187 1.66 15.09 -5.88
N ARG A 188 2.80 15.55 -6.40
CA ARG A 188 3.74 14.71 -7.14
C ARG A 188 4.67 13.98 -6.19
N THR A 189 4.89 12.71 -6.45
CA THR A 189 5.83 11.84 -5.74
C THR A 189 6.65 11.08 -6.77
N GLU A 190 7.94 11.02 -6.59
CA GLU A 190 8.85 10.23 -7.41
C GLU A 190 9.30 9.01 -6.61
N GLU A 191 9.26 7.86 -7.24
CA GLU A 191 9.71 6.61 -6.64
C GLU A 191 10.76 5.97 -7.53
N THR A 192 11.93 5.68 -6.94
CA THR A 192 13.02 4.97 -7.60
C THR A 192 13.31 3.71 -6.83
N CYS A 193 13.21 2.57 -7.50
CA CYS A 193 13.47 1.25 -6.93
C CYS A 193 14.71 0.65 -7.56
N ILE A 194 15.61 0.12 -6.74
CA ILE A 194 16.83 -0.59 -7.17
C ILE A 194 16.68 -2.04 -6.75
N ALA A 195 16.66 -2.94 -7.72
CA ALA A 195 16.67 -4.38 -7.49
C ALA A 195 18.07 -4.85 -7.08
N ARG A 196 18.17 -5.76 -6.12
CA ARG A 196 19.45 -6.38 -5.78
C ARG A 196 19.99 -7.18 -6.96
N ARG A 197 21.33 -7.31 -7.02
CA ARG A 197 22.02 -8.02 -8.12
C ARG A 197 21.71 -9.53 -8.18
N HIS A 198 21.24 -10.11 -7.07
CA HIS A 198 20.99 -11.55 -6.98
C HIS A 198 19.63 -11.82 -6.34
N GLU A 199 18.91 -12.71 -6.96
CA GLU A 199 17.76 -13.36 -6.35
C GLU A 199 18.23 -14.39 -5.32
N ARG A 200 17.33 -14.71 -4.38
CA ARG A 200 17.54 -15.75 -3.36
C ARG A 200 16.39 -16.74 -3.39
N PRO A 201 16.56 -17.98 -2.93
CA PRO A 201 15.44 -18.86 -2.68
C PRO A 201 14.43 -18.19 -1.75
N ALA A 202 13.14 -18.23 -2.11
CA ALA A 202 12.07 -17.62 -1.30
C ALA A 202 11.96 -18.30 0.09
N SER A 203 12.40 -19.55 0.21
CA SER A 203 12.48 -20.28 1.48
C SER A 203 13.38 -19.62 2.54
N ARG A 204 14.25 -18.68 2.17
CA ARG A 204 14.99 -17.84 3.13
C ARG A 204 14.14 -16.76 3.81
N LEU A 205 12.98 -16.44 3.26
CA LEU A 205 12.03 -15.51 3.87
C LEU A 205 11.02 -16.23 4.77
N LEU A 206 10.63 -17.42 4.36
CA LEU A 206 9.72 -18.30 5.07
C LEU A 206 9.99 -19.74 4.60
N ALA A 207 10.22 -20.67 5.51
CA ALA A 207 10.42 -22.09 5.21
C ALA A 207 9.24 -22.64 4.38
N GLY A 208 9.57 -23.43 3.35
CA GLY A 208 8.56 -24.00 2.44
C GLY A 208 8.01 -23.03 1.37
N LEU A 209 8.42 -21.75 1.35
CA LEU A 209 7.97 -20.81 0.32
C LEU A 209 8.61 -21.15 -1.04
N PRO A 210 7.81 -21.40 -2.09
CA PRO A 210 8.33 -21.80 -3.40
C PRO A 210 8.95 -20.62 -4.16
N GLY A 211 9.79 -20.96 -5.14
CA GLY A 211 10.36 -20.01 -6.09
C GLY A 211 11.49 -19.16 -5.53
N ARG A 212 11.68 -18.02 -6.17
CA ARG A 212 12.75 -17.07 -5.86
C ARG A 212 12.19 -15.76 -5.33
N ALA A 213 13.02 -15.03 -4.61
CA ALA A 213 12.72 -13.72 -4.05
C ALA A 213 13.78 -12.71 -4.48
N LEU A 214 13.33 -11.59 -5.08
CA LEU A 214 14.18 -10.45 -5.43
C LEU A 214 13.85 -9.28 -4.50
N THR A 215 14.87 -8.77 -3.80
CA THR A 215 14.69 -7.61 -2.92
C THR A 215 14.89 -6.33 -3.70
N LEU A 216 13.98 -5.36 -3.53
CA LEU A 216 14.08 -4.01 -4.06
C LEU A 216 14.20 -3.01 -2.90
N ARG A 217 15.02 -1.97 -3.11
CA ARG A 217 15.06 -0.78 -2.25
C ARG A 217 14.46 0.37 -3.03
N CYS A 218 13.34 0.88 -2.55
CA CYS A 218 12.61 1.97 -3.20
C CYS A 218 12.75 3.24 -2.36
N THR A 219 13.19 4.31 -2.99
CA THR A 219 13.27 5.67 -2.39
C THR A 219 12.07 6.46 -2.90
N ILE A 220 11.35 7.07 -1.98
CA ILE A 220 10.18 7.90 -2.27
C ILE A 220 10.54 9.35 -1.97
N GLU A 221 10.43 10.20 -2.99
CA GLU A 221 10.77 11.62 -2.92
C GLU A 221 9.55 12.48 -3.21
N ARG A 222 9.52 13.65 -2.57
CA ARG A 222 8.53 14.68 -2.83
C ARG A 222 9.21 16.05 -2.79
N GLY A 223 9.17 16.77 -3.93
CA GLY A 223 9.85 18.06 -4.06
C GLY A 223 11.36 17.95 -3.80
N GLY A 224 12.03 16.92 -4.31
CA GLY A 224 13.46 16.66 -4.12
C GLY A 224 13.86 16.18 -2.71
N ILE A 225 12.89 16.00 -1.80
CA ILE A 225 13.16 15.56 -0.43
C ILE A 225 12.76 14.09 -0.27
N VAL A 226 13.70 13.25 0.18
CA VAL A 226 13.43 11.85 0.54
C VAL A 226 12.46 11.80 1.71
N ARG A 227 11.29 11.18 1.49
CA ARG A 227 10.24 11.00 2.51
C ARG A 227 10.30 9.65 3.17
N SER A 228 10.64 8.62 2.39
CA SER A 228 10.83 7.28 2.93
C SER A 228 11.71 6.43 2.02
N ARG A 229 12.29 5.37 2.62
CA ARG A 229 12.92 4.27 1.92
C ARG A 229 12.20 3.00 2.26
N ASN A 230 11.68 2.32 1.24
CA ASN A 230 10.95 1.06 1.42
C ASN A 230 11.86 -0.11 1.04
N ARG A 231 11.78 -1.19 1.81
CA ARG A 231 12.31 -2.49 1.44
C ARG A 231 11.16 -3.35 0.97
N MET A 232 11.19 -3.72 -0.30
CA MET A 232 10.20 -4.58 -0.91
C MET A 232 10.83 -5.92 -1.31
N VAL A 233 10.02 -6.94 -1.45
CA VAL A 233 10.40 -8.21 -2.02
C VAL A 233 9.41 -8.59 -3.13
N TYR A 234 9.94 -8.98 -4.27
CA TYR A 234 9.17 -9.64 -5.33
C TYR A 234 9.27 -11.14 -5.15
N LEU A 235 8.14 -11.82 -5.11
CA LEU A 235 8.02 -13.28 -5.01
C LEU A 235 7.67 -13.85 -6.39
N SER A 236 8.63 -14.49 -7.04
CA SER A 236 8.49 -14.97 -8.42
C SER A 236 7.38 -16.00 -8.60
N ALA A 237 7.19 -16.90 -7.63
CA ALA A 237 6.15 -17.92 -7.67
C ALA A 237 4.73 -17.34 -7.60
N TYR A 238 4.56 -16.14 -7.04
CA TYR A 238 3.26 -15.48 -6.92
C TYR A 238 3.15 -14.23 -7.81
N ARG A 239 4.26 -13.80 -8.42
CA ARG A 239 4.34 -12.55 -9.22
C ARG A 239 3.81 -11.32 -8.49
N ILE A 240 4.16 -11.18 -7.20
CA ILE A 240 3.67 -10.12 -6.33
C ILE A 240 4.80 -9.45 -5.57
N PHE A 241 4.64 -8.16 -5.28
CA PHE A 241 5.52 -7.41 -4.41
C PHE A 241 4.92 -7.30 -3.00
N LEU A 242 5.77 -7.45 -2.00
CA LEU A 242 5.41 -7.25 -0.60
C LEU A 242 6.36 -6.23 0.04
N ILE A 243 5.82 -5.28 0.79
CA ILE A 243 6.64 -4.36 1.58
C ILE A 243 7.06 -5.10 2.86
N LEU A 244 8.37 -5.19 3.10
CA LEU A 244 8.97 -5.79 4.30
C LEU A 244 9.71 -4.77 5.17
N GLY A 245 9.66 -3.50 4.85
CA GLY A 245 10.25 -2.47 5.69
C GLY A 245 10.06 -1.09 5.13
N ARG A 246 10.08 -0.11 6.03
CA ARG A 246 10.03 1.31 5.71
C ARG A 246 10.91 2.07 6.67
N ASP A 247 11.66 3.00 6.14
CA ASP A 247 12.50 3.91 6.88
C ASP A 247 12.12 5.35 6.55
N THR A 248 11.82 6.15 7.56
CA THR A 248 11.48 7.57 7.47
C THR A 248 12.35 8.36 8.45
N THR A 249 12.21 9.67 8.47
CA THR A 249 12.87 10.52 9.48
C THR A 249 12.38 10.22 10.90
N SER A 250 11.10 9.84 11.07
CA SER A 250 10.45 9.69 12.38
C SER A 250 10.47 8.27 12.92
N PHE A 251 10.48 7.26 12.05
CA PHE A 251 10.40 5.87 12.45
C PHE A 251 11.03 4.91 11.46
N THR A 252 11.38 3.74 11.94
CA THR A 252 11.78 2.57 11.12
C THR A 252 10.77 1.45 11.33
N VAL A 253 10.38 0.78 10.25
CA VAL A 253 9.55 -0.43 10.30
C VAL A 253 10.34 -1.58 9.69
N ARG A 254 10.39 -2.71 10.40
CA ARG A 254 10.95 -3.97 9.91
C ARG A 254 9.90 -5.05 9.96
N GLY A 255 9.72 -5.76 8.86
CA GLY A 255 8.74 -6.82 8.72
C GLY A 255 9.36 -8.15 8.34
N ARG A 256 8.69 -9.22 8.73
CA ARG A 256 8.92 -10.59 8.29
C ARG A 256 7.61 -11.23 7.87
N ILE A 257 7.68 -12.17 6.95
CA ILE A 257 6.54 -13.00 6.55
C ILE A 257 6.38 -14.11 7.58
N GLU A 258 5.16 -14.30 8.10
CA GLU A 258 4.84 -15.38 9.03
C GLU A 258 4.11 -16.53 8.32
N ARG A 259 3.30 -16.21 7.31
CA ARG A 259 2.51 -17.20 6.55
C ARG A 259 2.12 -16.66 5.19
N ILE A 260 2.10 -17.55 4.20
CA ILE A 260 1.47 -17.32 2.88
C ILE A 260 0.57 -18.52 2.59
N THR A 261 -0.64 -18.24 2.14
CA THR A 261 -1.61 -19.25 1.69
C THR A 261 -2.19 -18.79 0.37
N ALA A 262 -2.05 -19.60 -0.67
CA ALA A 262 -2.63 -19.39 -1.98
C ALA A 262 -3.81 -20.34 -2.19
N GLY A 263 -4.87 -19.88 -2.86
CA GLY A 263 -6.04 -20.64 -3.28
C GLY A 263 -6.49 -20.23 -4.66
#